data_e42e74e0812df5773d680924a682e022
#
_entry.id   e42e74e0812df5773d680924a682e022
#
_cell.length_a   1.000
_cell.length_b   1.000
_cell.length_c   1.000
_cell.angle_alpha   90.00
_cell.angle_beta   90.00
_cell.angle_gamma   90.00
#
_symmetry.space_group_name_H-M   'P 1'
#
loop_
_entity.id
_entity.type
_entity.pdbx_description
1 polymer ?
#
loop_
_entity_poly.entity_id
_entity_poly.type
_entity_poly.pdbx_seq_one_letter_code
_entity_poly.pdbx_strand_id
1 'polypeptide(L)'
;IQADPLQVEWGQHIDPDDLKTQLASGDYDVVTLVHNETSCGMMNPLKEIMDVLREFPDVISIIDTVSSFSVVPIPKDDWGIDVILTGSQKALAMPPGLALFSVSERAFQRAVQTEGRGYYFDFLEFRSNHAKGMTPSTPVIPLIHALNYTLNKIFDEGVENRHQRHSRLNQLVH
;
A
#
# COMPACT_ATOMS: atom_id res chain seq x y z
N ILE A 1 -19.63 -1.74 7.59
CA ILE A 1 -18.37 -1.03 7.97
C ILE A 1 -18.79 0.39 8.35
N GLN A 2 -18.40 0.82 9.53
CA GLN A 2 -18.44 2.22 9.94
C GLN A 2 -17.07 2.82 9.64
N ALA A 3 -17.02 4.06 9.13
CA ALA A 3 -15.79 4.76 8.82
C ALA A 3 -15.84 6.16 9.44
N ASP A 4 -14.82 6.51 10.19
CA ASP A 4 -14.64 7.81 10.81
C ASP A 4 -13.49 8.55 10.09
N PRO A 5 -13.77 9.55 9.25
CA PRO A 5 -12.74 10.22 8.48
C PRO A 5 -11.92 11.17 9.36
N LEU A 6 -10.59 11.08 9.30
CA LEU A 6 -9.69 12.11 9.78
C LEU A 6 -9.52 13.14 8.66
N GLN A 7 -10.14 14.29 8.79
CA GLN A 7 -10.18 15.35 7.78
C GLN A 7 -9.01 16.32 7.96
N VAL A 8 -8.37 16.67 6.86
CA VAL A 8 -7.33 17.69 6.79
C VAL A 8 -7.67 18.71 5.70
N GLU A 9 -7.11 19.89 5.79
CA GLU A 9 -7.22 20.91 4.74
C GLU A 9 -6.57 20.42 3.44
N TRP A 10 -7.12 20.84 2.31
CA TRP A 10 -6.62 20.43 1.00
C TRP A 10 -5.14 20.78 0.81
N GLY A 11 -4.35 19.79 0.42
CA GLY A 11 -2.89 19.95 0.25
C GLY A 11 -2.07 19.81 1.52
N GLN A 12 -2.72 19.59 2.68
CA GLN A 12 -2.03 19.28 3.92
C GLN A 12 -1.94 17.75 4.12
N HIS A 13 -0.88 17.31 4.79
CA HIS A 13 -0.74 15.92 5.22
C HIS A 13 -1.48 15.69 6.54
N ILE A 14 -1.73 14.42 6.85
CA ILE A 14 -2.24 14.01 8.16
C ILE A 14 -1.15 14.28 9.22
N ASP A 15 -1.55 14.95 10.31
CA ASP A 15 -0.70 15.07 11.50
C ASP A 15 -0.72 13.73 12.26
N PRO A 16 0.45 13.11 12.54
CA PRO A 16 0.51 11.88 13.34
C PRO A 16 -0.10 12.02 14.74
N ASP A 17 -0.02 13.19 15.36
CA ASP A 17 -0.60 13.44 16.69
C ASP A 17 -2.13 13.48 16.64
N ASP A 18 -2.70 14.03 15.56
CA ASP A 18 -4.15 13.99 15.34
C ASP A 18 -4.63 12.55 15.13
N LEU A 19 -3.88 11.76 14.34
CA LEU A 19 -4.16 10.33 14.17
C LEU A 19 -4.11 9.59 15.51
N LYS A 20 -3.09 9.85 16.33
CA LYS A 20 -2.95 9.25 17.66
C LYS A 20 -4.14 9.59 18.55
N THR A 21 -4.54 10.86 18.55
CA THR A 21 -5.69 11.34 19.33
C THR A 21 -6.99 10.66 18.86
N GLN A 22 -7.19 10.55 17.56
CA GLN A 22 -8.35 9.86 16.98
C GLN A 22 -8.38 8.39 17.42
N LEU A 23 -7.27 7.67 17.26
CA LEU A 23 -7.17 6.25 17.62
C LEU A 23 -7.38 6.01 19.12
N ALA A 24 -6.92 6.91 19.98
CA ALA A 24 -7.13 6.83 21.42
C ALA A 24 -8.57 7.13 21.85
N SER A 25 -9.39 7.73 21.00
CA SER A 25 -10.77 8.12 21.31
C SER A 25 -11.82 7.02 21.08
N GLY A 26 -11.44 5.90 20.45
CA GLY A 26 -12.40 4.84 20.11
C GLY A 26 -11.75 3.50 19.80
N ASP A 27 -12.58 2.51 19.54
CA ASP A 27 -12.14 1.17 19.15
C ASP A 27 -12.10 1.09 17.62
N TYR A 28 -10.90 1.11 17.06
CA TYR A 28 -10.68 1.00 15.62
C TYR A 28 -10.03 -0.33 15.26
N ASP A 29 -10.55 -0.98 14.23
CA ASP A 29 -10.00 -2.22 13.69
C ASP A 29 -8.97 -2.00 12.59
N VAL A 30 -9.15 -0.93 11.81
CA VAL A 30 -8.37 -0.69 10.58
C VAL A 30 -8.15 0.81 10.39
N VAL A 31 -6.94 1.17 9.97
CA VAL A 31 -6.63 2.49 9.38
C VAL A 31 -6.34 2.30 7.90
N THR A 32 -7.02 3.07 7.07
CA THR A 32 -6.71 3.17 5.63
C THR A 32 -6.10 4.53 5.32
N LEU A 33 -5.01 4.55 4.57
CA LEU A 33 -4.27 5.77 4.25
C LEU A 33 -3.77 5.74 2.82
N VAL A 34 -3.88 6.87 2.11
CA VAL A 34 -3.16 7.13 0.86
C VAL A 34 -1.80 7.73 1.20
N HIS A 35 -0.71 7.09 0.76
CA HIS A 35 0.64 7.62 1.04
C HIS A 35 0.93 8.89 0.25
N ASN A 36 0.61 8.90 -1.05
CA ASN A 36 0.80 10.09 -1.89
C ASN A 36 -0.50 10.43 -2.63
N GLU A 37 -1.08 11.60 -2.29
CA GLU A 37 -2.28 12.11 -2.95
C GLU A 37 -1.90 12.78 -4.27
N THR A 38 -2.28 12.14 -5.37
CA THR A 38 -1.89 12.55 -6.73
C THR A 38 -2.48 13.91 -7.14
N SER A 39 -3.69 14.22 -6.68
CA SER A 39 -4.43 15.40 -7.12
C SER A 39 -3.79 16.72 -6.67
N CYS A 40 -3.06 16.72 -5.56
CA CYS A 40 -2.34 17.88 -5.04
C CYS A 40 -0.83 17.65 -4.87
N GLY A 41 -0.33 16.45 -5.15
CA GLY A 41 1.08 16.09 -5.01
C GLY A 41 1.57 15.96 -3.56
N MET A 42 0.65 15.93 -2.58
CA MET A 42 0.96 15.82 -1.16
C MET A 42 1.35 14.39 -0.81
N MET A 43 2.37 14.22 0.03
CA MET A 43 2.80 12.94 0.57
C MET A 43 2.65 12.94 2.09
N ASN A 44 1.95 11.95 2.63
CA ASN A 44 1.80 11.77 4.06
C ASN A 44 3.11 11.28 4.70
N PRO A 45 3.44 11.68 5.94
CA PRO A 45 4.64 11.25 6.68
C PRO A 45 4.43 9.80 7.18
N LEU A 46 4.55 8.84 6.24
CA LEU A 46 4.14 7.45 6.47
C LEU A 46 4.95 6.78 7.59
N LYS A 47 6.24 7.12 7.72
CA LYS A 47 7.07 6.54 8.79
C LYS A 47 6.55 6.94 10.17
N GLU A 48 6.28 8.23 10.37
CA GLU A 48 5.79 8.80 11.63
C GLU A 48 4.38 8.26 11.95
N ILE A 49 3.54 8.13 10.94
CA ILE A 49 2.20 7.51 11.06
C ILE A 49 2.33 6.04 11.49
N MET A 50 3.26 5.29 10.92
CA MET A 50 3.48 3.90 11.32
C MET A 50 4.08 3.78 12.73
N ASP A 51 4.87 4.76 13.18
CA ASP A 51 5.34 4.80 14.56
C ASP A 51 4.17 5.00 15.55
N VAL A 52 3.22 5.86 15.22
CA VAL A 52 1.96 5.98 16.00
C VAL A 52 1.19 4.66 16.00
N LEU A 53 1.00 4.02 14.85
CA LEU A 53 0.24 2.77 14.75
C LEU A 53 0.86 1.61 15.55
N ARG A 54 2.15 1.63 15.83
CA ARG A 54 2.79 0.65 16.73
C ARG A 54 2.27 0.70 18.16
N GLU A 55 1.74 1.86 18.59
CA GLU A 55 1.13 1.99 19.92
C GLU A 55 -0.27 1.36 19.98
N PHE A 56 -0.85 1.02 18.81
CA PHE A 56 -2.19 0.43 18.66
C PHE A 56 -2.10 -0.94 17.96
N PRO A 57 -1.59 -1.97 18.64
CA PRO A 57 -1.25 -3.26 18.02
C PRO A 57 -2.44 -4.03 17.47
N ASP A 58 -3.66 -3.70 17.86
CA ASP A 58 -4.88 -4.34 17.35
C ASP A 58 -5.42 -3.71 16.06
N VAL A 59 -4.88 -2.54 15.67
CA VAL A 59 -5.28 -1.82 14.46
C VAL A 59 -4.47 -2.29 13.26
N ILE A 60 -5.13 -2.73 12.20
CA ILE A 60 -4.52 -3.13 10.93
C ILE A 60 -4.31 -1.90 10.03
N SER A 61 -3.12 -1.77 9.46
CA SER A 61 -2.82 -0.70 8.50
C SER A 61 -3.01 -1.16 7.05
N ILE A 62 -3.74 -0.38 6.25
CA ILE A 62 -3.88 -0.58 4.79
C ILE A 62 -3.42 0.69 4.09
N ILE A 63 -2.32 0.61 3.37
CA ILE A 63 -1.66 1.76 2.76
C ILE A 63 -1.75 1.69 1.24
N ASP A 64 -2.42 2.68 0.65
CA ASP A 64 -2.41 2.90 -0.79
C ASP A 64 -1.11 3.60 -1.18
N THR A 65 -0.29 2.92 -1.96
CA THR A 65 0.97 3.43 -2.49
C THR A 65 0.96 3.54 -4.01
N VAL A 66 -0.21 3.61 -4.62
CA VAL A 66 -0.34 3.62 -6.09
C VAL A 66 0.55 4.69 -6.72
N SER A 67 0.67 5.87 -6.14
CA SER A 67 1.48 6.97 -6.70
C SER A 67 2.90 7.06 -6.14
N SER A 68 3.22 6.33 -5.07
CA SER A 68 4.54 6.39 -4.41
C SER A 68 5.36 5.10 -4.53
N PHE A 69 4.71 3.97 -4.81
CA PHE A 69 5.38 2.68 -4.95
C PHE A 69 6.52 2.74 -5.96
N SER A 70 7.71 2.24 -5.58
CA SER A 70 8.92 2.22 -6.43
C SER A 70 9.47 3.61 -6.80
N VAL A 71 8.88 4.70 -6.29
CA VAL A 71 9.35 6.10 -6.46
C VAL A 71 10.14 6.55 -5.25
N VAL A 72 9.62 6.24 -4.06
CA VAL A 72 10.28 6.53 -2.78
C VAL A 72 10.47 5.24 -1.97
N PRO A 73 11.44 5.21 -1.04
CA PRO A 73 11.63 4.06 -0.16
C PRO A 73 10.39 3.84 0.73
N ILE A 74 9.88 2.60 0.76
CA ILE A 74 8.81 2.18 1.67
C ILE A 74 9.21 0.79 2.21
N PRO A 75 10.04 0.72 3.24
CA PRO A 75 10.45 -0.55 3.86
C PRO A 75 9.30 -1.12 4.69
N LYS A 76 8.37 -1.78 4.00
CA LYS A 76 7.09 -2.26 4.55
C LYS A 76 7.25 -3.05 5.83
N ASP A 77 8.18 -4.00 5.85
CA ASP A 77 8.34 -4.90 6.98
C ASP A 77 9.00 -4.20 8.17
N ASP A 78 10.00 -3.34 7.93
CA ASP A 78 10.68 -2.54 8.97
C ASP A 78 9.71 -1.53 9.62
N TRP A 79 8.80 -0.97 8.83
CA TRP A 79 7.79 -0.04 9.34
C TRP A 79 6.58 -0.75 9.93
N GLY A 80 6.42 -2.06 9.69
CA GLY A 80 5.32 -2.86 10.22
C GLY A 80 4.00 -2.60 9.51
N ILE A 81 4.03 -2.22 8.22
CA ILE A 81 2.83 -2.02 7.42
C ILE A 81 2.16 -3.37 7.16
N ASP A 82 0.87 -3.47 7.44
CA ASP A 82 0.14 -4.73 7.27
C ASP A 82 -0.22 -5.02 5.83
N VAL A 83 -0.86 -4.06 5.18
CA VAL A 83 -1.24 -4.18 3.78
C VAL A 83 -0.73 -2.98 3.02
N ILE A 84 -0.02 -3.24 1.92
CA ILE A 84 0.39 -2.23 0.95
C ILE A 84 -0.15 -2.63 -0.41
N LEU A 85 -0.65 -1.67 -1.15
CA LEU A 85 -1.17 -1.91 -2.49
C LEU A 85 -0.68 -0.88 -3.50
N THR A 86 -0.58 -1.29 -4.77
CA THR A 86 -0.26 -0.42 -5.90
C THR A 86 -0.93 -0.89 -7.18
N GLY A 87 -0.90 -0.04 -8.20
CA GLY A 87 -1.42 -0.33 -9.55
C GLY A 87 -0.32 -0.35 -10.60
N SER A 88 -0.57 -1.04 -11.71
CA SER A 88 0.40 -1.20 -12.80
C SER A 88 0.67 0.08 -13.60
N GLN A 89 -0.28 1.04 -13.61
CA GLN A 89 -0.26 2.20 -14.52
C GLN A 89 0.52 3.43 -14.03
N LYS A 90 1.19 3.34 -12.88
CA LYS A 90 2.00 4.43 -12.32
C LYS A 90 3.49 4.16 -12.53
N ALA A 91 4.29 4.14 -11.48
CA ALA A 91 5.74 3.96 -11.58
C ALA A 91 6.20 2.63 -12.20
N LEU A 92 5.34 1.63 -12.26
CA LEU A 92 5.62 0.40 -13.01
C LEU A 92 5.58 0.58 -14.54
N ALA A 93 5.10 1.75 -15.02
CA ALA A 93 5.09 2.15 -16.44
C ALA A 93 4.42 1.11 -17.36
N MET A 94 3.31 0.55 -16.91
CA MET A 94 2.51 -0.45 -17.63
C MET A 94 1.10 0.10 -17.91
N PRO A 95 0.34 -0.51 -18.84
CA PRO A 95 -1.08 -0.25 -18.94
C PRO A 95 -1.82 -0.56 -17.61
N PRO A 96 -2.94 0.13 -17.31
CA PRO A 96 -3.80 -0.25 -16.19
C PRO A 96 -4.39 -1.65 -16.40
N GLY A 97 -4.62 -2.39 -15.29
CA GLY A 97 -5.24 -3.71 -15.35
C GLY A 97 -4.68 -4.72 -14.35
N LEU A 98 -3.62 -4.37 -13.60
CA LEU A 98 -3.16 -5.16 -12.46
C LEU A 98 -3.16 -4.31 -11.19
N ALA A 99 -3.64 -4.90 -10.09
CA ALA A 99 -3.37 -4.47 -8.74
C ALA A 99 -2.37 -5.43 -8.11
N LEU A 100 -1.35 -4.89 -7.45
CA LEU A 100 -0.38 -5.66 -6.69
C LEU A 100 -0.54 -5.29 -5.22
N PHE A 101 -0.43 -6.29 -4.35
CA PHE A 101 -0.51 -6.06 -2.91
C PHE A 101 0.40 -7.03 -2.16
N SER A 102 0.81 -6.62 -0.97
CA SER A 102 1.50 -7.47 -0.01
C SER A 102 0.78 -7.39 1.33
N VAL A 103 0.58 -8.55 1.97
CA VAL A 103 -0.20 -8.70 3.21
C VAL A 103 0.70 -9.29 4.28
N SER A 104 0.71 -8.71 5.49
CA SER A 104 1.40 -9.25 6.65
C SER A 104 0.68 -10.51 7.17
N GLU A 105 1.40 -11.36 7.88
CA GLU A 105 0.76 -12.52 8.51
C GLU A 105 -0.30 -12.08 9.54
N ARG A 106 -0.07 -10.96 10.23
CA ARG A 106 -1.03 -10.37 11.18
C ARG A 106 -2.36 -10.01 10.50
N ALA A 107 -2.30 -9.29 9.37
CA ALA A 107 -3.48 -8.95 8.59
C ALA A 107 -4.17 -10.20 8.01
N PHE A 108 -3.38 -11.19 7.58
CA PHE A 108 -3.92 -12.46 7.11
C PHE A 108 -4.67 -13.19 8.21
N GLN A 109 -4.13 -13.28 9.43
CA GLN A 109 -4.79 -13.92 10.57
C GLN A 109 -6.08 -13.18 10.96
N ARG A 110 -6.10 -11.83 10.86
CA ARG A 110 -7.33 -11.06 11.05
C ARG A 110 -8.38 -11.42 9.99
N ALA A 111 -7.98 -11.56 8.73
CA ALA A 111 -8.87 -11.98 7.65
C ALA A 111 -9.46 -13.39 7.88
N VAL A 112 -8.67 -14.32 8.43
CA VAL A 112 -9.17 -15.67 8.81
C VAL A 112 -10.33 -15.61 9.79
N GLN A 113 -10.27 -14.67 10.73
CA GLN A 113 -11.26 -14.49 11.79
C GLN A 113 -12.49 -13.67 11.34
N THR A 114 -12.43 -13.05 10.16
CA THR A 114 -13.48 -12.14 9.66
C THR A 114 -14.47 -12.90 8.79
N GLU A 115 -15.75 -12.77 9.08
CA GLU A 115 -16.84 -13.27 8.25
C GLU A 115 -17.21 -12.27 7.15
N GLY A 116 -17.87 -12.73 6.09
CA GLY A 116 -18.40 -11.85 5.03
C GLY A 116 -17.33 -11.18 4.16
N ARG A 117 -16.18 -11.83 3.95
CA ARG A 117 -15.04 -11.32 3.16
C ARG A 117 -15.33 -11.05 1.69
N GLY A 118 -16.47 -11.50 1.19
CA GLY A 118 -16.82 -11.40 -0.21
C GLY A 118 -16.30 -12.57 -1.06
N TYR A 119 -16.53 -12.50 -2.36
CA TYR A 119 -16.20 -13.58 -3.30
C TYR A 119 -14.86 -13.36 -4.00
N TYR A 120 -14.56 -12.12 -4.41
CA TYR A 120 -13.41 -11.82 -5.30
C TYR A 120 -12.18 -11.33 -4.54
N PHE A 121 -12.36 -10.44 -3.56
CA PHE A 121 -11.26 -9.83 -2.80
C PHE A 121 -11.01 -10.54 -1.46
N ASP A 122 -10.87 -11.85 -1.50
CA ASP A 122 -10.60 -12.66 -0.30
C ASP A 122 -9.13 -13.12 -0.28
N PHE A 123 -8.36 -12.65 0.69
CA PHE A 123 -6.95 -13.04 0.85
C PHE A 123 -6.78 -14.54 1.07
N LEU A 124 -7.77 -15.22 1.69
CA LEU A 124 -7.72 -16.66 1.91
C LEU A 124 -7.80 -17.42 0.58
N GLU A 125 -8.68 -16.97 -0.34
CA GLU A 125 -8.78 -17.52 -1.67
C GLU A 125 -7.50 -17.29 -2.48
N PHE A 126 -6.91 -16.10 -2.42
CA PHE A 126 -5.63 -15.83 -3.06
C PHE A 126 -4.52 -16.76 -2.54
N ARG A 127 -4.37 -16.89 -1.22
CA ARG A 127 -3.35 -17.74 -0.59
C ARG A 127 -3.57 -19.22 -0.91
N SER A 128 -4.81 -19.71 -0.84
CA SER A 128 -5.17 -21.10 -1.15
C SER A 128 -4.87 -21.46 -2.61
N ASN A 129 -5.21 -20.59 -3.53
CA ASN A 129 -4.93 -20.81 -4.96
C ASN A 129 -3.43 -20.70 -5.27
N HIS A 130 -2.74 -19.72 -4.69
CA HIS A 130 -1.29 -19.57 -4.85
C HIS A 130 -0.53 -20.82 -4.41
N ALA A 131 -0.90 -21.42 -3.28
CA ALA A 131 -0.30 -22.68 -2.79
C ALA A 131 -0.46 -23.86 -3.77
N LYS A 132 -1.43 -23.80 -4.67
CA LYS A 132 -1.70 -24.80 -5.71
C LYS A 132 -1.08 -24.40 -7.08
N GLY A 133 -0.36 -23.29 -7.16
CA GLY A 133 0.13 -22.72 -8.41
C GLY A 133 -1.00 -22.20 -9.33
N MET A 134 -2.10 -21.77 -8.74
CA MET A 134 -3.31 -21.31 -9.44
C MET A 134 -3.64 -19.87 -9.07
N THR A 135 -4.59 -19.29 -9.78
CA THR A 135 -5.24 -18.01 -9.48
C THR A 135 -6.73 -18.23 -9.24
N PRO A 136 -7.40 -17.40 -8.40
CA PRO A 136 -8.84 -17.54 -8.13
C PRO A 136 -9.72 -17.37 -9.38
N SER A 137 -9.23 -16.61 -10.36
CA SER A 137 -9.91 -16.35 -11.63
C SER A 137 -8.89 -16.29 -12.78
N THR A 138 -9.38 -16.22 -14.03
CA THR A 138 -8.50 -16.15 -15.21
C THR A 138 -7.54 -14.96 -15.10
N PRO A 139 -6.21 -15.19 -15.09
CA PRO A 139 -5.23 -14.13 -14.97
C PRO A 139 -5.04 -13.39 -16.29
N VAL A 140 -4.68 -12.11 -16.22
CA VAL A 140 -4.34 -11.30 -17.41
C VAL A 140 -2.89 -11.58 -17.81
N ILE A 141 -2.65 -12.72 -18.47
CA ILE A 141 -1.32 -13.23 -18.80
C ILE A 141 -0.42 -12.19 -19.49
N PRO A 142 -0.88 -11.41 -20.51
CA PRO A 142 -0.02 -10.40 -21.14
C PRO A 142 0.51 -9.35 -20.17
N LEU A 143 -0.31 -8.90 -19.21
CA LEU A 143 0.13 -7.93 -18.20
C LEU A 143 1.07 -8.54 -17.17
N ILE A 144 0.92 -9.82 -16.85
CA ILE A 144 1.86 -10.53 -15.96
C ILE A 144 3.24 -10.65 -16.62
N HIS A 145 3.30 -10.95 -17.92
CA HIS A 145 4.57 -10.93 -18.66
C HIS A 145 5.20 -9.53 -18.72
N ALA A 146 4.39 -8.50 -18.97
CA ALA A 146 4.85 -7.11 -18.94
C ALA A 146 5.36 -6.72 -17.55
N LEU A 147 4.67 -7.14 -16.48
CA LEU A 147 5.11 -6.91 -15.11
C LEU A 147 6.47 -7.56 -14.83
N ASN A 148 6.64 -8.82 -15.21
CA ASN A 148 7.91 -9.51 -15.06
C ASN A 148 9.05 -8.78 -15.79
N TYR A 149 8.81 -8.31 -17.02
CA TYR A 149 9.79 -7.52 -17.77
C TYR A 149 10.13 -6.21 -17.04
N THR A 150 9.12 -5.48 -16.56
CA THR A 150 9.30 -4.20 -15.86
C THR A 150 10.06 -4.38 -14.54
N LEU A 151 9.72 -5.42 -13.76
CA LEU A 151 10.40 -5.71 -12.51
C LEU A 151 11.89 -6.03 -12.74
N ASN A 152 12.21 -6.83 -13.78
CA ASN A 152 13.60 -7.09 -14.13
C ASN A 152 14.34 -5.78 -14.48
N LYS A 153 13.73 -4.86 -15.22
CA LYS A 153 14.31 -3.53 -15.50
C LYS A 153 14.56 -2.71 -14.24
N ILE A 154 13.64 -2.77 -13.27
CA ILE A 154 13.79 -2.09 -11.98
C ILE A 154 14.96 -2.69 -11.19
N PHE A 155 15.10 -4.02 -11.18
CA PHE A 155 16.21 -4.68 -10.51
C PHE A 155 17.57 -4.44 -11.22
N ASP A 156 17.58 -4.40 -12.55
CA ASP A 156 18.78 -4.06 -13.34
C ASP A 156 19.25 -2.62 -13.06
N GLU A 157 18.31 -1.66 -12.92
CA GLU A 157 18.59 -0.27 -12.52
C GLU A 157 19.10 -0.19 -11.08
N GLY A 158 18.61 -1.06 -10.21
CA GLY A 158 18.77 -1.04 -8.76
C GLY A 158 17.73 -0.12 -8.08
N VAL A 159 17.11 -0.64 -7.03
CA VAL A 159 15.99 0.04 -6.35
C VAL A 159 16.41 1.40 -5.78
N GLU A 160 17.58 1.47 -5.15
CA GLU A 160 18.15 2.70 -4.60
C GLU A 160 18.46 3.74 -5.69
N ASN A 161 19.05 3.30 -6.81
CA ASN A 161 19.33 4.17 -7.95
C ASN A 161 18.05 4.75 -8.54
N ARG A 162 17.00 3.94 -8.59
CA ARG A 162 15.69 4.36 -9.04
C ARG A 162 15.10 5.42 -8.12
N HIS A 163 15.11 5.23 -6.80
CA HIS A 163 14.67 6.23 -5.83
C HIS A 163 15.44 7.55 -5.98
N GLN A 164 16.77 7.47 -6.09
CA GLN A 164 17.62 8.65 -6.30
C GLN A 164 17.31 9.37 -7.62
N ARG A 165 17.05 8.62 -8.70
CA ARG A 165 16.66 9.21 -9.99
C ARG A 165 15.35 9.97 -9.89
N HIS A 166 14.33 9.39 -9.25
CA HIS A 166 13.05 10.05 -9.03
C HIS A 166 13.20 11.29 -8.15
N SER A 167 13.98 11.21 -7.07
CA SER A 167 14.26 12.37 -6.21
C SER A 167 14.92 13.51 -6.97
N ARG A 168 15.96 13.22 -7.79
CA ARG A 168 16.61 14.25 -8.63
C ARG A 168 15.65 14.88 -9.63
N LEU A 169 14.80 14.08 -10.28
CA LEU A 169 13.82 14.61 -11.23
C LEU A 169 12.79 15.50 -10.54
N ASN A 170 12.35 15.14 -9.34
CA ASN A 170 11.45 15.96 -8.55
C ASN A 170 12.08 17.35 -8.21
N GLN A 171 13.35 17.36 -7.80
CA GLN A 171 14.09 18.59 -7.50
C GLN A 171 14.32 19.51 -8.71
N LEU A 172 14.25 18.97 -9.94
CA LEU A 172 14.37 19.78 -11.16
C LEU A 172 13.06 20.47 -11.54
N VAL A 173 11.93 20.03 -11.00
CA VAL A 173 10.59 20.55 -11.30
C VAL A 173 10.15 21.55 -10.22
N HIS A 174 10.66 21.41 -9.03
CA HIS A 174 10.38 22.25 -7.85
C HIS A 174 11.61 23.05 -7.42
#